data_311fbf83f353a18df282e8de751168e6
#
_entry.id   311fbf83f353a18df282e8de751168e6
#
_cell.length_a   1.000
_cell.length_b   1.000
_cell.length_c   1.000
_cell.angle_alpha   90.00
_cell.angle_beta   90.00
_cell.angle_gamma   90.00
#
_symmetry.space_group_name_H-M   'P 1'
#
loop_
_entity.id
_entity.type
_entity.pdbx_description
1 polymer ?
#
loop_
_entity_poly.entity_id
_entity_poly.type
_entity_poly.pdbx_seq_one_letter_code
_entity_poly.pdbx_strand_id
1 'polypeptide(L)'
;CMTMGTASTMASMVEALGLGLPGNAAYPAVDGRRNVLARFAGRRAVEMVHEDLVLSKILTREAFENAIRTLAAIGGSTNAVIHLLAIAGRIGVPLSLEDFDRLAS
;
A
#
# COMPACT_ATOMS: atom_id res chain seq x y z
N CYS A 1 -10.38 -9.09 11.70
CA CYS A 1 -10.78 -8.01 12.58
C CYS A 1 -11.94 -7.23 11.96
N MET A 2 -12.93 -6.87 12.76
CA MET A 2 -14.12 -6.17 12.26
C MET A 2 -13.96 -4.65 12.22
N THR A 3 -12.89 -4.12 12.76
CA THR A 3 -12.62 -2.69 12.78
C THR A 3 -11.56 -2.32 11.75
N MET A 4 -11.66 -1.09 11.22
CA MET A 4 -10.62 -0.54 10.34
C MET A 4 -9.52 0.10 11.17
N GLY A 5 -8.66 -0.74 11.73
CA GLY A 5 -7.48 -0.29 12.45
C GLY A 5 -6.27 -0.20 11.55
N THR A 6 -5.07 -0.21 12.16
CA THR A 6 -3.81 -0.10 11.44
C THR A 6 -3.61 -1.22 10.42
N ALA A 7 -3.99 -2.46 10.76
CA ALA A 7 -3.81 -3.60 9.86
C ALA A 7 -4.57 -3.44 8.54
N SER A 8 -5.87 -3.14 8.61
CA SER A 8 -6.68 -2.91 7.42
C SER A 8 -6.23 -1.67 6.65
N THR A 9 -5.86 -0.61 7.38
CA THR A 9 -5.37 0.62 6.76
C THR A 9 -4.10 0.35 5.98
N MET A 10 -3.13 -0.36 6.57
CA MET A 10 -1.88 -0.66 5.87
C MET A 10 -2.09 -1.63 4.70
N ALA A 11 -3.03 -2.57 4.80
CA ALA A 11 -3.38 -3.42 3.66
C ALA A 11 -3.88 -2.57 2.48
N SER A 12 -4.71 -1.56 2.76
CA SER A 12 -5.18 -0.63 1.74
C SER A 12 -4.04 0.23 1.17
N MET A 13 -3.12 0.67 2.03
CA MET A 13 -1.96 1.47 1.60
C MET A 13 -1.03 0.65 0.70
N VAL A 14 -0.78 -0.61 1.04
CA VAL A 14 0.05 -1.51 0.23
C VAL A 14 -0.54 -1.64 -1.17
N GLU A 15 -1.86 -1.79 -1.27
CA GLU A 15 -2.53 -1.85 -2.58
C GLU A 15 -2.43 -0.52 -3.32
N ALA A 16 -2.64 0.62 -2.63
CA ALA A 16 -2.56 1.95 -3.24
C ALA A 16 -1.14 2.29 -3.70
N LEU A 17 -0.12 1.80 -3.00
CA LEU A 17 1.28 1.97 -3.39
C LEU A 17 1.66 1.13 -4.61
N GLY A 18 0.82 0.19 -5.02
CA GLY A 18 1.11 -0.70 -6.13
C GLY A 18 1.84 -1.98 -5.76
N LEU A 19 1.93 -2.29 -4.46
CA LEU A 19 2.62 -3.49 -3.97
C LEU A 19 1.70 -4.70 -3.81
N GLY A 20 0.39 -4.49 -3.88
CA GLY A 20 -0.59 -5.56 -3.78
C GLY A 20 -1.42 -5.67 -5.04
N LEU A 21 -1.99 -6.86 -5.28
CA LEU A 21 -2.90 -7.06 -6.40
C LEU A 21 -4.20 -6.28 -6.18
N PRO A 22 -4.83 -5.76 -7.26
CA PRO A 22 -6.08 -5.03 -7.14
C PRO A 22 -7.14 -5.84 -6.40
N GLY A 23 -7.82 -5.21 -5.42
CA GLY A 23 -8.85 -5.84 -4.63
C GLY A 23 -8.33 -6.61 -3.42
N ASN A 24 -7.02 -6.79 -3.28
CA ASN A 24 -6.42 -7.58 -2.20
C ASN A 24 -6.84 -7.11 -0.81
N ALA A 25 -6.88 -5.80 -0.58
CA ALA A 25 -7.23 -5.25 0.72
C ALA A 25 -8.71 -5.46 1.09
N ALA A 26 -9.57 -5.69 0.11
CA ALA A 26 -11.02 -5.78 0.30
C ALA A 26 -11.52 -7.19 0.63
N TYR A 27 -10.74 -8.24 0.35
CA TYR A 27 -11.19 -9.60 0.58
C TYR A 27 -10.99 -10.02 2.04
N PRO A 28 -12.05 -10.56 2.69
CA PRO A 28 -11.92 -11.10 4.05
C PRO A 28 -10.91 -12.25 4.13
N ALA A 29 -10.30 -12.42 5.30
CA ALA A 29 -9.30 -13.46 5.52
C ALA A 29 -9.82 -14.87 5.26
N VAL A 30 -11.13 -15.10 5.48
CA VAL A 30 -11.76 -16.41 5.30
C VAL A 30 -12.33 -16.64 3.90
N ASP A 31 -12.26 -15.64 3.03
CA ASP A 31 -12.78 -15.74 1.66
C ASP A 31 -11.84 -16.58 0.79
N GLY A 32 -12.41 -17.51 0.02
CA GLY A 32 -11.63 -18.37 -0.88
C GLY A 32 -10.86 -17.60 -1.94
N ARG A 33 -11.35 -16.41 -2.33
CA ARG A 33 -10.66 -15.52 -3.29
C ARG A 33 -9.30 -15.05 -2.76
N ARG A 34 -9.13 -15.03 -1.43
CA ARG A 34 -7.85 -14.65 -0.84
C ARG A 34 -6.76 -15.70 -1.16
N ASN A 35 -7.11 -16.98 -1.14
CA ASN A 35 -6.18 -18.05 -1.55
C ASN A 35 -5.81 -17.95 -3.02
N VAL A 36 -6.77 -17.60 -3.88
CA VAL A 36 -6.54 -17.40 -5.31
C VAL A 36 -5.60 -16.21 -5.53
N LEU A 37 -5.82 -15.10 -4.81
CA LEU A 37 -4.94 -13.92 -4.89
C LEU A 37 -3.53 -14.24 -4.42
N ALA A 38 -3.38 -15.05 -3.36
CA ALA A 38 -2.07 -15.46 -2.86
C ALA A 38 -1.29 -16.22 -3.94
N ARG A 39 -1.98 -17.08 -4.70
CA ARG A 39 -1.37 -17.83 -5.79
C ARG A 39 -0.93 -16.89 -6.93
N PHE A 40 -1.78 -15.96 -7.31
CA PHE A 40 -1.42 -14.96 -8.33
C PHE A 40 -0.29 -14.06 -7.88
N ALA A 41 -0.26 -13.68 -6.60
CA ALA A 41 0.82 -12.87 -6.03
C ALA A 41 2.16 -13.60 -6.11
N GLY A 42 2.17 -14.91 -5.78
CA GLY A 42 3.37 -15.73 -5.91
C GLY A 42 3.87 -15.83 -7.35
N ARG A 43 2.95 -16.05 -8.29
CA ARG A 43 3.28 -16.07 -9.71
C ARG A 43 3.84 -14.74 -10.18
N ARG A 44 3.20 -13.64 -9.76
CA ARG A 44 3.65 -12.30 -10.13
C ARG A 44 5.03 -11.98 -9.56
N ALA A 45 5.31 -12.43 -8.34
CA ALA A 45 6.62 -12.25 -7.72
C ALA A 45 7.74 -12.86 -8.55
N VAL A 46 7.52 -14.07 -9.09
CA VAL A 46 8.49 -14.73 -9.98
C VAL A 46 8.67 -13.94 -11.27
N GLU A 47 7.57 -13.47 -11.88
CA GLU A 47 7.64 -12.63 -13.07
C GLU A 47 8.45 -11.37 -12.83
N MET A 48 8.29 -10.74 -11.66
CA MET A 48 9.02 -9.54 -11.30
C MET A 48 10.54 -9.77 -11.25
N VAL A 49 10.97 -10.94 -10.79
CA VAL A 49 12.39 -11.31 -10.79
C VAL A 49 12.92 -11.35 -12.22
N HIS A 50 12.18 -11.95 -13.14
CA HIS A 50 12.58 -12.02 -14.55
C HIS A 50 12.56 -10.65 -15.24
N GLU A 51 11.65 -9.77 -14.83
CA GLU A 51 11.54 -8.41 -15.36
C GLU A 51 12.52 -7.44 -14.69
N ASP A 52 13.24 -7.86 -13.66
CA ASP A 52 14.09 -7.01 -12.83
C ASP A 52 13.30 -5.84 -12.22
N LEU A 53 12.06 -6.10 -11.84
CA LEU A 53 11.18 -5.11 -11.23
C LEU A 53 11.38 -5.12 -9.71
N VAL A 54 12.02 -4.09 -9.19
CA VAL A 54 12.33 -3.96 -7.77
C VAL A 54 11.48 -2.84 -7.13
N LEU A 55 11.45 -2.79 -5.80
CA LEU A 55 10.63 -1.82 -5.06
C LEU A 55 10.86 -0.37 -5.46
N SER A 56 12.11 0.01 -5.71
CA SER A 56 12.42 1.38 -6.09
C SER A 56 11.79 1.81 -7.42
N LYS A 57 11.45 0.85 -8.28
CA LYS A 57 10.74 1.14 -9.52
C LYS A 57 9.23 1.30 -9.33
N ILE A 58 8.70 0.71 -8.26
CA ILE A 58 7.26 0.78 -7.94
C ILE A 58 6.97 1.96 -7.01
N LEU A 59 7.78 2.14 -5.97
CA LEU A 59 7.55 3.15 -4.92
C LEU A 59 8.10 4.51 -5.35
N THR A 60 7.38 5.15 -6.26
CA THR A 60 7.69 6.50 -6.73
C THR A 60 6.98 7.54 -5.85
N ARG A 61 7.30 8.81 -6.05
CA ARG A 61 6.61 9.92 -5.37
C ARG A 61 5.10 9.86 -5.62
N GLU A 62 4.68 9.60 -6.86
CA GLU A 62 3.26 9.49 -7.22
C GLU A 62 2.58 8.34 -6.49
N ALA A 63 3.27 7.20 -6.30
CA ALA A 63 2.71 6.07 -5.56
C ALA A 63 2.39 6.48 -4.12
N PHE A 64 3.30 7.20 -3.45
CA PHE A 64 3.06 7.71 -2.09
C PHE A 64 1.94 8.74 -2.06
N GLU A 65 1.85 9.61 -3.05
CA GLU A 65 0.75 10.57 -3.13
C GLU A 65 -0.60 9.87 -3.26
N ASN A 66 -0.68 8.81 -4.07
CA ASN A 66 -1.89 8.01 -4.21
C ASN A 66 -2.26 7.33 -2.88
N ALA A 67 -1.27 6.82 -2.14
CA ALA A 67 -1.51 6.22 -0.84
C ALA A 67 -2.05 7.23 0.17
N ILE A 68 -1.50 8.44 0.18
CA ILE A 68 -1.96 9.52 1.06
C ILE A 68 -3.40 9.90 0.75
N ARG A 69 -3.74 10.06 -0.53
CA ARG A 69 -5.11 10.39 -0.93
C ARG A 69 -6.08 9.28 -0.55
N THR A 70 -5.68 8.03 -0.72
CA THR A 70 -6.49 6.87 -0.32
C THR A 70 -6.70 6.85 1.19
N LEU A 71 -5.65 7.12 1.97
CA LEU A 71 -5.73 7.18 3.42
C LEU A 71 -6.76 8.23 3.88
N ALA A 72 -6.72 9.41 3.26
CA ALA A 72 -7.68 10.47 3.56
C ALA A 72 -9.11 10.06 3.20
N ALA A 73 -9.28 9.40 2.05
CA ALA A 73 -10.59 9.01 1.55
C ALA A 73 -11.26 7.94 2.43
N ILE A 74 -10.49 6.97 2.93
CA ILE A 74 -11.05 5.89 3.74
C ILE A 74 -11.12 6.22 5.23
N GLY A 75 -10.53 7.33 5.66
CA GLY A 75 -10.50 7.72 7.07
C GLY A 75 -9.74 6.72 7.93
N GLY A 76 -8.62 6.22 7.43
CA GLY A 76 -7.86 5.17 8.08
C GLY A 76 -7.08 5.61 9.32
N SER A 77 -6.34 4.67 9.90
CA SER A 77 -5.57 4.88 11.12
C SER A 77 -4.46 5.91 10.92
N THR A 78 -4.28 6.80 11.91
CA THR A 78 -3.18 7.78 11.88
C THR A 78 -1.80 7.12 11.95
N ASN A 79 -1.72 5.89 12.42
CA ASN A 79 -0.46 5.13 12.43
C ASN A 79 0.09 4.94 11.02
N ALA A 80 -0.77 4.93 9.99
CA ALA A 80 -0.35 4.82 8.61
C ALA A 80 0.56 5.98 8.19
N VAL A 81 0.36 7.18 8.75
CA VAL A 81 1.21 8.35 8.48
C VAL A 81 2.66 8.03 8.85
N ILE A 82 2.87 7.48 10.03
CA ILE A 82 4.20 7.11 10.52
C ILE A 82 4.82 6.03 9.63
N HIS A 83 4.03 5.02 9.27
CA HIS A 83 4.50 3.92 8.44
C HIS A 83 4.87 4.38 7.02
N LEU A 84 4.05 5.22 6.41
CA LEU A 84 4.34 5.74 5.06
C LEU A 84 5.59 6.61 5.06
N LEU A 85 5.78 7.45 6.09
CA LEU A 85 6.98 8.26 6.22
C LEU A 85 8.23 7.38 6.38
N ALA A 86 8.12 6.31 7.16
CA ALA A 86 9.22 5.38 7.39
C ALA A 86 9.60 4.65 6.09
N ILE A 87 8.62 4.17 5.34
CA ILE A 87 8.86 3.48 4.07
C ILE A 87 9.50 4.43 3.05
N ALA A 88 8.96 5.64 2.93
CA ALA A 88 9.49 6.64 2.00
C ALA A 88 10.93 7.01 2.35
N GLY A 89 11.23 7.18 3.64
CA GLY A 89 12.58 7.48 4.11
C GLY A 89 13.58 6.38 3.77
N ARG A 90 13.16 5.12 3.92
CA ARG A 90 14.01 3.96 3.61
C ARG A 90 14.40 3.89 2.14
N ILE A 91 13.48 4.25 1.25
CA ILE A 91 13.69 4.13 -0.19
C ILE A 91 14.18 5.45 -0.82
N GLY A 92 14.33 6.49 -0.01
CA GLY A 92 14.86 7.78 -0.46
C GLY A 92 13.87 8.68 -1.17
N VAL A 93 12.57 8.44 -1.01
CA VAL A 93 11.53 9.32 -1.56
C VAL A 93 11.24 10.44 -0.55
N PRO A 94 11.39 11.72 -0.92
CA PRO A 94 11.12 12.82 0.01
C PRO A 94 9.61 12.91 0.30
N LEU A 95 9.26 12.77 1.58
CA LEU A 95 7.87 12.83 2.04
C LEU A 95 7.89 13.44 3.45
N SER A 96 6.96 14.37 3.72
CA SER A 96 6.86 15.06 5.00
C SER A 96 5.42 15.11 5.48
N LEU A 97 5.22 15.52 6.74
CA LEU A 97 3.88 15.72 7.28
C LEU A 97 3.07 16.76 6.51
N GLU A 98 3.74 17.75 5.94
CA GLU A 98 3.09 18.78 5.13
C GLU A 98 2.44 18.19 3.89
N ASP A 99 3.03 17.15 3.31
CA ASP A 99 2.45 16.45 2.15
C ASP A 99 1.12 15.81 2.50
N PHE A 100 0.99 15.23 3.70
CA PHE A 100 -0.26 14.65 4.16
C PHE A 100 -1.34 15.72 4.30
N ASP A 101 -1.00 16.88 4.86
CA ASP A 101 -1.94 17.98 5.00
C ASP A 101 -2.41 18.50 3.64
N ARG A 102 -1.48 18.71 2.73
CA ARG A 102 -1.75 19.21 1.39
C ARG A 102 -2.63 18.28 0.56
N LEU A 103 -2.32 16.99 0.59
CA LEU A 103 -3.01 15.99 -0.25
C LEU A 103 -4.34 15.54 0.34
N ALA A 104 -4.52 15.67 1.66
CA ALA A 104 -5.76 15.31 2.35
C ALA A 104 -6.82 16.43 2.31
N SER A 105 -6.44 17.63 1.94
CA SER A 105 -7.34 18.79 1.91
C SER A 105 -8.23 18.81 0.67
#